data_e216183b6efc14a5c4dd36027835a05d
#
_entry.id   e216183b6efc14a5c4dd36027835a05d
#
_cell.length_a   1.000
_cell.length_b   1.000
_cell.length_c   1.000
_cell.angle_alpha   90.00
_cell.angle_beta   90.00
_cell.angle_gamma   90.00
#
_symmetry.space_group_name_H-M   'P 1'
#
loop_
_entity.id
_entity.type
_entity.pdbx_description
1 polymer ?
#
loop_
_entity_poly.entity_id
_entity_poly.type
_entity_poly.pdbx_seq_one_letter_code
_entity_poly.pdbx_strand_id
1 'polypeptide(L)'
;MAEIVGTITNLSDFLSKTQVCLSVKPNDPQQQIICLEADRKYSIPAFQREVRWDDNNLKMLLYDLSRSSKFLGNIILTIKSDHTCEIIDGQQRTTVLMLIVSCIKKKFGTKISTPDLCPLRNEGFTGFQTLLEKAFDQEAITSDDWNAILKSDDYHQLPRIQKLWNTISSSELLADRHKAQGLLDNLCKSEFNIIASYSNDVNTSIQYFLDVNLKGIRLDTEDLSLIHISEPT
;
A
#
# COMPACT_ATOMS: atom_id res chain seq x y z
N MET A 1 -26.32 7.75 1.81
CA MET A 1 -25.56 6.50 1.64
C MET A 1 -24.24 6.91 1.01
N ALA A 2 -23.12 6.47 1.57
CA ALA A 2 -21.83 6.68 0.91
C ALA A 2 -21.86 5.90 -0.41
N GLU A 3 -21.54 6.57 -1.50
CA GLU A 3 -21.53 5.96 -2.81
C GLU A 3 -20.25 5.14 -2.94
N ILE A 4 -20.38 3.87 -3.29
CA ILE A 4 -19.28 2.92 -3.37
C ILE A 4 -19.00 2.68 -4.84
N VAL A 5 -17.77 2.92 -5.23
CA VAL A 5 -17.34 2.89 -6.62
C VAL A 5 -16.14 1.95 -6.77
N GLY A 6 -16.17 1.07 -7.75
CA GLY A 6 -15.08 0.13 -8.03
C GLY A 6 -14.54 0.29 -9.45
N THR A 7 -13.21 0.27 -9.59
CA THR A 7 -12.55 0.35 -10.90
C THR A 7 -11.15 -0.27 -10.87
N ILE A 8 -10.66 -0.66 -12.03
CA ILE A 8 -9.30 -1.19 -12.19
C ILE A 8 -8.33 -0.05 -12.47
N THR A 9 -7.18 -0.08 -11.80
CA THR A 9 -6.05 0.82 -12.06
C THR A 9 -4.75 0.05 -12.04
N ASN A 10 -3.71 0.63 -12.64
CA ASN A 10 -2.37 0.09 -12.53
C ASN A 10 -1.66 0.65 -11.28
N LEU A 11 -0.59 -0.03 -10.87
CA LEU A 11 0.13 0.34 -9.66
C LEU A 11 0.87 1.67 -9.80
N SER A 12 1.35 2.01 -11.00
CA SER A 12 2.03 3.29 -11.23
C SER A 12 1.11 4.46 -10.89
N ASP A 13 -0.12 4.43 -11.38
CA ASP A 13 -1.11 5.48 -11.13
C ASP A 13 -1.52 5.53 -9.67
N PHE A 14 -1.65 4.37 -9.03
CA PHE A 14 -2.00 4.30 -7.61
C PHE A 14 -0.91 4.88 -6.72
N LEU A 15 0.36 4.50 -6.92
CA LEU A 15 1.45 4.90 -6.04
C LEU A 15 1.99 6.31 -6.33
N SER A 16 1.85 6.82 -7.57
CA SER A 16 2.48 8.08 -7.98
C SER A 16 1.74 9.32 -7.48
N LYS A 17 2.46 10.44 -7.37
CA LYS A 17 1.93 11.77 -7.04
C LYS A 17 1.24 12.45 -8.22
N THR A 18 0.64 11.69 -9.13
CA THR A 18 -0.15 12.22 -10.24
C THR A 18 -1.64 12.14 -9.92
N GLN A 19 -2.42 13.12 -10.37
CA GLN A 19 -3.87 13.02 -10.29
C GLN A 19 -4.34 11.96 -11.28
N VAL A 20 -5.19 11.06 -10.80
CA VAL A 20 -5.78 9.99 -11.61
C VAL A 20 -7.28 9.97 -11.39
N CYS A 21 -8.05 10.21 -12.43
CA CYS A 21 -9.49 10.08 -12.39
C CYS A 21 -9.92 8.83 -13.18
N LEU A 22 -10.54 7.90 -12.46
CA LEU A 22 -10.89 6.58 -12.93
C LEU A 22 -12.41 6.51 -13.13
N SER A 23 -12.82 6.15 -14.32
CA SER A 23 -14.23 5.98 -14.67
C SER A 23 -14.70 4.56 -14.35
N VAL A 24 -15.82 4.46 -13.65
CA VAL A 24 -16.40 3.16 -13.26
C VAL A 24 -17.21 2.52 -14.38
N LYS A 25 -17.83 3.34 -15.21
CA LYS A 25 -18.62 2.91 -16.37
C LYS A 25 -18.44 3.92 -17.51
N PRO A 26 -17.51 3.72 -18.43
CA PRO A 26 -17.18 4.70 -19.46
C PRO A 26 -18.35 5.15 -20.38
N ASN A 27 -19.45 4.40 -20.40
CA ASN A 27 -20.60 4.64 -21.27
C ASN A 27 -21.89 4.98 -20.53
N ASP A 28 -21.84 5.26 -19.21
CA ASP A 28 -23.01 5.62 -18.42
C ASP A 28 -23.12 7.16 -18.35
N PRO A 29 -24.27 7.77 -18.70
CA PRO A 29 -24.46 9.23 -18.57
C PRO A 29 -24.41 9.73 -17.11
N GLN A 30 -24.52 8.86 -16.12
CA GLN A 30 -24.27 9.13 -14.69
C GLN A 30 -22.91 8.59 -14.26
N GLN A 31 -21.89 8.88 -15.04
CA GLN A 31 -20.53 8.38 -14.83
C GLN A 31 -20.03 8.69 -13.43
N GLN A 32 -19.84 7.64 -12.63
CA GLN A 32 -19.15 7.75 -11.35
C GLN A 32 -17.65 7.76 -11.60
N ILE A 33 -16.96 8.72 -11.01
CA ILE A 33 -15.52 8.91 -11.17
C ILE A 33 -14.88 8.83 -9.79
N ILE A 34 -13.87 7.96 -9.64
CA ILE A 34 -12.94 8.02 -8.52
C ILE A 34 -11.79 8.92 -8.92
N CYS A 35 -11.59 10.04 -8.22
CA CYS A 35 -10.41 10.87 -8.38
C CYS A 35 -9.45 10.63 -7.22
N LEU A 36 -8.25 10.19 -7.56
CA LEU A 36 -7.10 10.14 -6.68
C LEU A 36 -6.28 11.41 -6.93
N GLU A 37 -6.33 12.35 -6.01
CA GLU A 37 -5.70 13.65 -6.17
C GLU A 37 -4.17 13.56 -6.15
N ALA A 38 -3.49 14.53 -6.77
CA ALA A 38 -2.02 14.55 -6.85
C ALA A 38 -1.34 14.73 -5.48
N ASP A 39 -2.00 15.45 -4.58
CA ASP A 39 -1.54 15.70 -3.20
C ASP A 39 -2.06 14.68 -2.18
N ARG A 40 -2.69 13.59 -2.65
CA ARG A 40 -3.23 12.56 -1.77
C ARG A 40 -2.16 11.96 -0.87
N LYS A 41 -2.61 11.54 0.28
CA LYS A 41 -1.82 10.78 1.25
C LYS A 41 -2.52 9.47 1.54
N TYR A 42 -1.77 8.40 1.57
CA TYR A 42 -2.30 7.13 2.06
C TYR A 42 -2.15 7.05 3.57
N SER A 43 -3.17 6.53 4.24
CA SER A 43 -3.14 6.23 5.67
C SER A 43 -3.58 4.79 5.91
N ILE A 44 -2.85 4.10 6.77
CA ILE A 44 -3.23 2.79 7.32
C ILE A 44 -3.65 3.05 8.76
N PRO A 45 -4.96 2.88 9.09
CA PRO A 45 -5.47 3.12 10.44
C PRO A 45 -4.80 2.24 11.51
N ALA A 46 -4.73 2.72 12.75
CA ALA A 46 -4.08 2.02 13.86
C ALA A 46 -4.76 0.68 14.23
N PHE A 47 -6.06 0.53 13.95
CA PHE A 47 -6.78 -0.72 14.19
C PHE A 47 -6.44 -1.83 13.19
N GLN A 48 -5.72 -1.50 12.11
CA GLN A 48 -5.30 -2.50 11.14
C GLN A 48 -4.19 -3.38 11.73
N ARG A 49 -4.25 -4.67 11.39
CA ARG A 49 -3.26 -5.63 11.84
C ARG A 49 -1.86 -5.35 11.30
N GLU A 50 -0.88 -5.83 12.02
CA GLU A 50 0.53 -5.81 11.59
C GLU A 50 0.73 -6.49 10.23
N VAL A 51 1.82 -6.11 9.55
CA VAL A 51 2.25 -6.79 8.33
C VAL A 51 2.59 -8.26 8.65
N ARG A 52 1.84 -9.19 8.08
CA ARG A 52 2.02 -10.64 8.27
C ARG A 52 2.74 -11.34 7.13
N TRP A 53 3.07 -10.61 6.07
CA TRP A 53 3.83 -11.17 4.97
C TRP A 53 5.18 -11.69 5.46
N ASP A 54 5.47 -12.94 5.09
CA ASP A 54 6.76 -13.58 5.35
C ASP A 54 7.65 -13.56 4.09
N ASP A 55 8.86 -14.11 4.24
CA ASP A 55 9.81 -14.19 3.13
C ASP A 55 9.28 -15.01 1.96
N ASN A 56 8.44 -16.01 2.19
CA ASN A 56 7.91 -16.87 1.12
C ASN A 56 6.88 -16.10 0.29
N ASN A 57 5.95 -15.39 0.94
CA ASN A 57 4.99 -14.54 0.25
C ASN A 57 5.71 -13.49 -0.61
N LEU A 58 6.73 -12.83 -0.03
CA LEU A 58 7.52 -11.83 -0.74
C LEU A 58 8.30 -12.43 -1.92
N LYS A 59 9.00 -13.56 -1.72
CA LYS A 59 9.76 -14.23 -2.77
C LYS A 59 8.86 -14.70 -3.91
N MET A 60 7.67 -15.21 -3.61
CA MET A 60 6.69 -15.58 -4.63
C MET A 60 6.25 -14.37 -5.45
N LEU A 61 5.92 -13.25 -4.78
CA LEU A 61 5.56 -12.01 -5.48
C LEU A 61 6.70 -11.51 -6.38
N LEU A 62 7.93 -11.45 -5.86
CA LEU A 62 9.11 -11.02 -6.63
C LEU A 62 9.36 -11.94 -7.83
N TYR A 63 9.25 -13.25 -7.64
CA TYR A 63 9.38 -14.22 -8.73
C TYR A 63 8.32 -14.01 -9.80
N ASP A 64 7.08 -13.84 -9.40
CA ASP A 64 5.97 -13.60 -10.33
C ASP A 64 6.17 -12.31 -11.12
N LEU A 65 6.49 -11.22 -10.43
CA LEU A 65 6.72 -9.91 -11.04
C LEU A 65 7.98 -9.89 -11.92
N SER A 66 8.96 -10.76 -11.67
CA SER A 66 10.13 -10.87 -12.55
C SER A 66 9.77 -11.43 -13.95
N ARG A 67 8.61 -12.05 -14.10
CA ARG A 67 8.17 -12.70 -15.35
C ARG A 67 7.13 -11.90 -16.11
N SER A 68 6.17 -11.29 -15.41
CA SER A 68 5.09 -10.52 -16.03
C SER A 68 4.39 -9.63 -15.00
N SER A 69 3.65 -8.62 -15.50
CA SER A 69 2.67 -7.91 -14.68
C SER A 69 1.58 -8.87 -14.17
N LYS A 70 0.96 -8.51 -13.06
CA LYS A 70 -0.03 -9.36 -12.37
C LYS A 70 -1.27 -8.56 -12.00
N PHE A 71 -2.38 -9.28 -11.83
CA PHE A 71 -3.49 -8.74 -11.07
C PHE A 71 -3.22 -8.95 -9.58
N LEU A 72 -3.18 -7.85 -8.84
CA LEU A 72 -2.77 -7.82 -7.43
C LEU A 72 -3.96 -7.90 -6.45
N GLY A 73 -5.18 -8.12 -6.94
CA GLY A 73 -6.39 -8.25 -6.12
C GLY A 73 -7.09 -6.91 -5.87
N ASN A 74 -7.76 -6.78 -4.73
CA ASN A 74 -8.53 -5.58 -4.40
C ASN A 74 -7.79 -4.71 -3.40
N ILE A 75 -8.02 -3.39 -3.46
CA ILE A 75 -7.71 -2.42 -2.42
C ILE A 75 -8.98 -1.66 -2.10
N ILE A 76 -9.35 -1.61 -0.83
CA ILE A 76 -10.52 -0.87 -0.36
C ILE A 76 -10.04 0.43 0.28
N LEU A 77 -10.57 1.54 -0.19
CA LEU A 77 -10.22 2.89 0.25
C LEU A 77 -11.42 3.64 0.77
N THR A 78 -11.18 4.49 1.75
CA THR A 78 -12.06 5.64 2.06
C THR A 78 -11.31 6.91 1.70
N ILE A 79 -11.90 7.72 0.83
CA ILE A 79 -11.34 9.01 0.41
C ILE A 79 -11.99 10.10 1.25
N LYS A 80 -11.19 10.81 2.02
CA LYS A 80 -11.61 11.93 2.86
C LYS A 80 -11.56 13.25 2.10
N SER A 81 -12.23 14.25 2.63
CA SER A 81 -12.29 15.59 2.02
C SER A 81 -10.94 16.33 1.97
N ASP A 82 -9.97 15.91 2.78
CA ASP A 82 -8.59 16.42 2.78
C ASP A 82 -7.65 15.62 1.87
N HIS A 83 -8.21 14.84 0.94
CA HIS A 83 -7.52 13.95 0.02
C HIS A 83 -6.75 12.79 0.70
N THR A 84 -6.99 12.55 1.98
CA THR A 84 -6.47 11.36 2.64
C THR A 84 -7.21 10.12 2.14
N CYS A 85 -6.47 9.16 1.61
CA CYS A 85 -6.96 7.86 1.19
C CYS A 85 -6.66 6.83 2.28
N GLU A 86 -7.65 6.53 3.10
CA GLU A 86 -7.53 5.53 4.16
C GLU A 86 -7.62 4.13 3.57
N ILE A 87 -6.60 3.29 3.77
CA ILE A 87 -6.56 1.92 3.26
C ILE A 87 -7.24 1.01 4.26
N ILE A 88 -8.46 0.58 3.94
CA ILE A 88 -9.28 -0.28 4.79
C ILE A 88 -8.97 -1.76 4.53
N ASP A 89 -8.64 -2.13 3.29
CA ASP A 89 -8.11 -3.44 2.95
C ASP A 89 -7.02 -3.31 1.88
N GLY A 90 -6.09 -4.27 1.84
CA GLY A 90 -4.93 -4.24 0.96
C GLY A 90 -3.70 -3.56 1.57
N GLN A 91 -3.73 -3.16 2.84
CA GLN A 91 -2.65 -2.47 3.55
C GLN A 91 -1.30 -3.21 3.47
N GLN A 92 -1.30 -4.52 3.71
CA GLN A 92 -0.06 -5.31 3.68
C GLN A 92 0.57 -5.31 2.30
N ARG A 93 -0.27 -5.45 1.28
CA ARG A 93 0.15 -5.41 -0.13
C ARG A 93 0.72 -4.04 -0.46
N THR A 94 0.00 -2.96 -0.17
CA THR A 94 0.47 -1.58 -0.42
C THR A 94 1.80 -1.31 0.26
N THR A 95 1.96 -1.72 1.53
CA THR A 95 3.22 -1.61 2.26
C THR A 95 4.37 -2.30 1.53
N VAL A 96 4.17 -3.57 1.13
CA VAL A 96 5.22 -4.36 0.45
C VAL A 96 5.56 -3.78 -0.93
N LEU A 97 4.56 -3.33 -1.69
CA LEU A 97 4.79 -2.72 -3.01
C LEU A 97 5.59 -1.41 -2.90
N MET A 98 5.28 -0.57 -1.92
CA MET A 98 6.07 0.64 -1.65
C MET A 98 7.49 0.31 -1.19
N LEU A 99 7.70 -0.73 -0.38
CA LEU A 99 9.05 -1.19 0.00
C LEU A 99 9.85 -1.64 -1.23
N ILE A 100 9.25 -2.38 -2.17
CA ILE A 100 9.94 -2.83 -3.39
C ILE A 100 10.40 -1.63 -4.22
N VAL A 101 9.52 -0.66 -4.49
CA VAL A 101 9.88 0.55 -5.24
C VAL A 101 10.98 1.34 -4.53
N SER A 102 10.87 1.49 -3.20
CA SER A 102 11.85 2.22 -2.39
C SER A 102 13.23 1.54 -2.39
N CYS A 103 13.29 0.20 -2.29
CA CYS A 103 14.54 -0.55 -2.39
C CYS A 103 15.21 -0.37 -3.76
N ILE A 104 14.43 -0.41 -4.85
CA ILE A 104 14.92 -0.17 -6.21
C ILE A 104 15.47 1.26 -6.33
N LYS A 105 14.69 2.26 -5.88
CA LYS A 105 15.11 3.67 -5.90
C LYS A 105 16.39 3.90 -5.10
N LYS A 106 16.45 3.36 -3.89
CA LYS A 106 17.65 3.48 -3.05
C LYS A 106 18.90 2.91 -3.72
N LYS A 107 18.75 1.76 -4.37
CA LYS A 107 19.91 1.06 -4.96
C LYS A 107 20.38 1.68 -6.25
N PHE A 108 19.48 2.15 -7.10
CA PHE A 108 19.79 2.58 -8.46
C PHE A 108 19.65 4.08 -8.69
N GLY A 109 18.96 4.80 -7.82
CA GLY A 109 18.76 6.24 -7.91
C GLY A 109 18.15 6.67 -9.24
N THR A 110 18.79 7.64 -9.88
CA THR A 110 18.37 8.17 -11.19
C THR A 110 18.66 7.24 -12.37
N LYS A 111 19.39 6.13 -12.15
CA LYS A 111 19.68 5.14 -13.20
C LYS A 111 18.44 4.34 -13.61
N ILE A 112 17.41 4.29 -12.75
CA ILE A 112 16.12 3.68 -13.01
C ILE A 112 15.03 4.73 -12.72
N SER A 113 14.12 4.92 -13.67
CA SER A 113 12.97 5.81 -13.47
C SER A 113 11.95 5.11 -12.57
N THR A 114 11.83 5.58 -11.34
CA THR A 114 10.81 5.12 -10.38
C THR A 114 9.73 6.17 -10.23
N PRO A 115 8.46 5.80 -9.99
CA PRO A 115 7.43 6.76 -9.65
C PRO A 115 7.78 7.48 -8.34
N ASP A 116 7.45 8.76 -8.26
CA ASP A 116 7.43 9.48 -6.97
C ASP A 116 6.27 8.95 -6.16
N LEU A 117 6.56 8.34 -5.02
CA LEU A 117 5.52 7.73 -4.20
C LEU A 117 4.70 8.77 -3.45
N CYS A 118 3.39 8.55 -3.40
CA CYS A 118 2.53 9.23 -2.45
C CYS A 118 2.97 8.90 -1.02
N PRO A 119 2.89 9.86 -0.08
CA PRO A 119 3.14 9.59 1.32
C PRO A 119 2.25 8.45 1.84
N LEU A 120 2.85 7.52 2.58
CA LEU A 120 2.13 6.46 3.28
C LEU A 120 2.39 6.58 4.77
N ARG A 121 1.38 6.99 5.51
CA ARG A 121 1.38 7.00 6.97
C ARG A 121 0.76 5.69 7.47
N ASN A 122 1.47 4.98 8.30
CA ASN A 122 0.93 3.88 9.07
C ASN A 122 0.77 4.33 10.51
N GLU A 123 -0.45 4.43 11.01
CA GLU A 123 -0.74 4.91 12.35
C GLU A 123 -0.24 3.96 13.44
N GLY A 124 -0.18 2.66 13.13
CA GLY A 124 0.49 1.65 13.94
C GLY A 124 2.00 1.52 13.69
N PHE A 125 2.61 2.37 12.83
CA PHE A 125 4.03 2.37 12.53
C PHE A 125 4.51 3.71 12.00
N THR A 126 4.64 4.67 12.88
CA THR A 126 4.84 6.10 12.54
C THR A 126 6.15 6.41 11.81
N GLY A 127 7.18 5.58 11.95
CA GLY A 127 8.47 5.73 11.27
C GLY A 127 8.50 5.26 9.80
N PHE A 128 7.41 4.67 9.30
CA PHE A 128 7.41 4.07 7.96
C PHE A 128 7.59 5.10 6.85
N GLN A 129 6.90 6.24 6.95
CA GLN A 129 7.02 7.33 5.98
C GLN A 129 8.46 7.85 5.90
N THR A 130 9.10 8.09 7.04
CA THR A 130 10.50 8.56 7.09
C THR A 130 11.45 7.56 6.44
N LEU A 131 11.21 6.25 6.63
CA LEU A 131 11.99 5.20 5.98
C LEU A 131 11.89 5.26 4.45
N LEU A 132 10.67 5.45 3.93
CA LEU A 132 10.44 5.58 2.49
C LEU A 132 11.13 6.84 1.93
N GLU A 133 10.99 7.98 2.61
CA GLU A 133 11.61 9.26 2.21
C GLU A 133 13.13 9.14 2.13
N LYS A 134 13.78 8.62 3.17
CA LYS A 134 15.23 8.37 3.16
C LYS A 134 15.67 7.45 2.02
N ALA A 135 14.87 6.42 1.70
CA ALA A 135 15.17 5.54 0.59
C ALA A 135 15.11 6.28 -0.75
N PHE A 136 14.11 7.17 -0.91
CA PHE A 136 13.95 7.98 -2.14
C PHE A 136 15.04 9.02 -2.31
N ASP A 137 15.48 9.63 -1.23
CA ASP A 137 16.58 10.61 -1.23
C ASP A 137 17.97 9.93 -1.28
N GLN A 138 18.00 8.61 -1.34
CA GLN A 138 19.21 7.79 -1.33
C GLN A 138 20.05 7.97 -0.05
N GLU A 139 19.49 8.52 1.01
CA GLU A 139 20.13 8.65 2.29
C GLU A 139 20.45 7.29 2.90
N ALA A 140 21.47 7.22 3.72
CA ALA A 140 21.77 6.00 4.46
C ALA A 140 20.67 5.72 5.46
N ILE A 141 20.10 4.52 5.40
CA ILE A 141 19.25 3.99 6.46
C ILE A 141 20.16 3.32 7.47
N THR A 142 20.41 4.02 8.57
CA THR A 142 21.37 3.59 9.59
C THR A 142 20.71 2.69 10.64
N SER A 143 21.54 2.07 11.48
CA SER A 143 21.05 1.36 12.66
C SER A 143 20.29 2.30 13.61
N ASP A 144 20.67 3.58 13.66
CA ASP A 144 19.98 4.57 14.50
C ASP A 144 18.60 4.92 13.95
N ASP A 145 18.40 4.93 12.64
CA ASP A 145 17.08 5.09 12.05
C ASP A 145 16.16 3.94 12.43
N TRP A 146 16.66 2.70 12.32
CA TRP A 146 15.91 1.53 12.78
C TRP A 146 15.64 1.59 14.29
N ASN A 147 16.61 2.01 15.10
CA ASN A 147 16.48 2.15 16.55
C ASN A 147 15.55 3.29 16.96
N ALA A 148 15.50 4.38 16.19
CA ALA A 148 14.58 5.48 16.43
C ALA A 148 13.11 5.02 16.26
N ILE A 149 12.88 4.17 15.28
CA ILE A 149 11.58 3.55 15.05
C ILE A 149 11.25 2.55 16.18
N LEU A 150 12.25 1.80 16.69
CA LEU A 150 12.09 0.87 17.82
C LEU A 150 11.69 1.55 19.14
N LYS A 151 11.98 2.83 19.30
CA LYS A 151 11.62 3.62 20.50
C LYS A 151 10.19 4.15 20.48
N SER A 152 9.50 4.09 19.33
CA SER A 152 8.07 4.32 19.28
C SER A 152 7.33 3.11 19.87
N ASP A 153 6.16 3.32 20.45
CA ASP A 153 5.39 2.24 21.12
C ASP A 153 4.98 1.09 20.15
N ASP A 154 5.26 1.26 18.86
CA ASP A 154 4.85 0.36 17.77
C ASP A 154 5.95 -0.58 17.28
N TYR A 155 6.93 -0.89 18.13
CA TYR A 155 8.12 -1.67 17.74
C TYR A 155 7.83 -3.09 17.22
N HIS A 156 6.64 -3.61 17.42
CA HIS A 156 6.28 -4.98 17.02
C HIS A 156 6.36 -5.23 15.52
N GLN A 157 6.04 -4.22 14.69
CA GLN A 157 6.05 -4.34 13.22
C GLN A 157 7.45 -4.22 12.62
N LEU A 158 8.36 -3.55 13.33
CA LEU A 158 9.67 -3.19 12.79
C LEU A 158 10.52 -4.38 12.37
N PRO A 159 10.67 -5.46 13.19
CA PRO A 159 11.52 -6.59 12.80
C PRO A 159 11.07 -7.23 11.50
N ARG A 160 9.76 -7.26 11.25
CA ARG A 160 9.19 -7.83 10.03
C ARG A 160 9.41 -6.93 8.83
N ILE A 161 9.17 -5.63 8.95
CA ILE A 161 9.43 -4.64 7.90
C ILE A 161 10.93 -4.63 7.54
N GLN A 162 11.82 -4.66 8.54
CA GLN A 162 13.26 -4.73 8.33
C GLN A 162 13.66 -6.02 7.62
N LYS A 163 13.05 -7.14 7.98
CA LYS A 163 13.29 -8.42 7.31
C LYS A 163 12.84 -8.39 5.86
N LEU A 164 11.65 -7.87 5.57
CA LEU A 164 11.16 -7.70 4.19
C LEU A 164 12.09 -6.78 3.40
N TRP A 165 12.49 -5.64 3.97
CA TRP A 165 13.45 -4.74 3.36
C TRP A 165 14.75 -5.45 2.99
N ASN A 166 15.34 -6.21 3.92
CA ASN A 166 16.59 -6.94 3.71
C ASN A 166 16.42 -8.01 2.62
N THR A 167 15.32 -8.74 2.62
CA THR A 167 15.01 -9.75 1.60
C THR A 167 14.88 -9.13 0.21
N ILE A 168 14.22 -7.98 0.06
CA ILE A 168 14.13 -7.26 -1.21
C ILE A 168 15.53 -6.78 -1.64
N SER A 169 16.23 -6.08 -0.74
CA SER A 169 17.53 -5.45 -1.04
C SER A 169 18.61 -6.46 -1.43
N SER A 170 18.58 -7.67 -0.87
CA SER A 170 19.49 -8.77 -1.16
C SER A 170 19.05 -9.67 -2.32
N SER A 171 17.87 -9.43 -2.89
CA SER A 171 17.36 -10.24 -3.99
C SER A 171 18.26 -10.16 -5.22
N GLU A 172 18.47 -11.30 -5.88
CA GLU A 172 19.19 -11.39 -7.17
C GLU A 172 18.53 -10.55 -8.28
N LEU A 173 17.26 -10.23 -8.15
CA LEU A 173 16.56 -9.34 -9.08
C LEU A 173 17.05 -7.90 -8.98
N LEU A 174 17.57 -7.52 -7.82
CA LEU A 174 18.19 -6.21 -7.61
C LEU A 174 19.72 -6.25 -7.76
N ALA A 175 20.34 -7.40 -8.07
CA ALA A 175 21.78 -7.47 -8.31
C ALA A 175 22.18 -6.75 -9.60
N ASP A 176 21.30 -6.75 -10.60
CA ASP A 176 21.51 -6.19 -11.91
C ASP A 176 20.45 -5.14 -12.26
N ARG A 177 20.88 -4.05 -12.91
CA ARG A 177 20.00 -2.93 -13.29
C ARG A 177 18.88 -3.36 -14.25
N HIS A 178 19.17 -4.23 -15.22
CA HIS A 178 18.19 -4.63 -16.22
C HIS A 178 17.11 -5.52 -15.60
N LYS A 179 17.50 -6.42 -14.69
CA LYS A 179 16.55 -7.24 -13.91
C LYS A 179 15.67 -6.35 -13.03
N ALA A 180 16.27 -5.38 -12.34
CA ALA A 180 15.54 -4.44 -11.50
C ALA A 180 14.58 -3.56 -12.31
N GLN A 181 14.97 -3.11 -13.52
CA GLN A 181 14.10 -2.37 -14.41
C GLN A 181 12.92 -3.25 -14.87
N GLY A 182 13.17 -4.49 -15.31
CA GLY A 182 12.12 -5.41 -15.71
C GLY A 182 11.12 -5.71 -14.58
N LEU A 183 11.63 -5.89 -13.36
CA LEU A 183 10.80 -6.04 -12.16
C LEU A 183 9.92 -4.81 -11.93
N LEU A 184 10.51 -3.62 -12.00
CA LEU A 184 9.78 -2.36 -11.82
C LEU A 184 8.74 -2.13 -12.91
N ASP A 185 9.06 -2.40 -14.17
CA ASP A 185 8.14 -2.25 -15.30
C ASP A 185 6.93 -3.16 -15.15
N ASN A 186 7.14 -4.41 -14.77
CA ASN A 186 6.06 -5.35 -14.52
C ASN A 186 5.24 -4.95 -13.29
N LEU A 187 5.91 -4.47 -12.24
CA LEU A 187 5.26 -3.96 -11.05
C LEU A 187 4.35 -2.77 -11.36
N CYS A 188 4.86 -1.78 -12.09
CA CYS A 188 4.11 -0.58 -12.47
C CYS A 188 2.91 -0.88 -13.37
N LYS A 189 3.02 -1.89 -14.24
CA LYS A 189 1.93 -2.36 -15.11
C LYS A 189 0.96 -3.31 -14.42
N SER A 190 1.28 -3.77 -13.21
CA SER A 190 0.38 -4.65 -12.45
C SER A 190 -0.87 -3.90 -12.06
N GLU A 191 -1.98 -4.59 -12.08
CA GLU A 191 -3.31 -4.02 -11.90
C GLU A 191 -3.95 -4.51 -10.61
N PHE A 192 -4.83 -3.70 -10.07
CA PHE A 192 -5.72 -4.09 -8.99
C PHE A 192 -7.04 -3.33 -9.10
N ASN A 193 -8.03 -3.86 -8.45
CA ASN A 193 -9.33 -3.22 -8.36
C ASN A 193 -9.34 -2.30 -7.14
N ILE A 194 -9.56 -1.00 -7.36
CA ILE A 194 -9.85 -0.06 -6.28
C ILE A 194 -11.34 -0.06 -6.03
N ILE A 195 -11.72 -0.23 -4.78
CA ILE A 195 -13.07 -0.05 -4.29
C ILE A 195 -13.02 1.14 -3.34
N ALA A 196 -13.64 2.25 -3.70
CA ALA A 196 -13.57 3.48 -2.94
C ALA A 196 -14.93 3.94 -2.44
N SER A 197 -14.95 4.51 -1.25
CA SER A 197 -16.06 5.29 -0.71
C SER A 197 -15.57 6.69 -0.36
N TYR A 198 -16.44 7.69 -0.54
CA TYR A 198 -16.17 9.06 -0.10
C TYR A 198 -16.86 9.26 1.24
N SER A 199 -16.09 9.37 2.32
CA SER A 199 -16.61 9.58 3.66
C SER A 199 -15.57 10.15 4.60
N ASN A 200 -16.01 11.02 5.51
CA ASN A 200 -15.20 11.45 6.64
C ASN A 200 -15.49 10.60 7.90
N ASP A 201 -16.41 9.65 7.82
CA ASP A 201 -16.82 8.77 8.91
C ASP A 201 -16.14 7.40 8.79
N VAL A 202 -15.29 7.09 9.75
CA VAL A 202 -14.55 5.82 9.85
C VAL A 202 -15.50 4.62 10.01
N ASN A 203 -16.64 4.80 10.71
CA ASN A 203 -17.59 3.71 10.93
C ASN A 203 -18.23 3.23 9.62
N THR A 204 -18.50 4.15 8.70
CA THR A 204 -19.00 3.82 7.36
C THR A 204 -17.98 2.96 6.60
N SER A 205 -16.71 3.28 6.73
CA SER A 205 -15.60 2.54 6.08
C SER A 205 -15.45 1.14 6.67
N ILE A 206 -15.55 1.02 8.00
CA ILE A 206 -15.48 -0.27 8.71
C ILE A 206 -16.66 -1.15 8.33
N GLN A 207 -17.88 -0.61 8.34
CA GLN A 207 -19.09 -1.34 7.93
C GLN A 207 -18.95 -1.87 6.50
N TYR A 208 -18.40 -1.05 5.62
CA TYR A 208 -18.18 -1.45 4.24
C TYR A 208 -17.14 -2.57 4.09
N PHE A 209 -16.02 -2.46 4.83
CA PHE A 209 -15.04 -3.54 4.92
C PHE A 209 -15.68 -4.85 5.36
N LEU A 210 -16.53 -4.80 6.38
CA LEU A 210 -17.28 -5.96 6.86
C LEU A 210 -18.21 -6.53 5.79
N ASP A 211 -18.99 -5.69 5.12
CA ASP A 211 -19.94 -6.13 4.10
C ASP A 211 -19.26 -6.80 2.91
N VAL A 212 -18.12 -6.29 2.50
CA VAL A 212 -17.33 -6.88 1.39
C VAL A 212 -16.69 -8.20 1.81
N ASN A 213 -16.16 -8.28 3.02
CA ASN A 213 -15.48 -9.49 3.51
C ASN A 213 -16.47 -10.58 3.95
N LEU A 214 -17.63 -10.23 4.55
CA LEU A 214 -18.67 -11.20 4.92
C LEU A 214 -19.31 -11.89 3.71
N LYS A 215 -19.30 -11.23 2.55
CA LYS A 215 -19.86 -11.80 1.30
C LYS A 215 -18.86 -12.66 0.53
N GLY A 216 -17.58 -12.64 0.86
CA GLY A 216 -16.54 -13.28 0.04
C GLY A 216 -15.58 -14.23 0.74
N ILE A 217 -15.19 -13.99 1.98
CA ILE A 217 -14.15 -14.78 2.67
C ILE A 217 -14.45 -14.79 4.17
N ARG A 218 -14.28 -15.94 4.83
CA ARG A 218 -14.35 -16.03 6.30
C ARG A 218 -13.30 -15.10 6.92
N LEU A 219 -13.76 -14.07 7.64
CA LEU A 219 -12.91 -13.30 8.54
C LEU A 219 -12.32 -14.23 9.60
N ASP A 220 -11.03 -14.09 9.85
CA ASP A 220 -10.40 -14.78 10.97
C ASP A 220 -10.99 -14.23 12.28
N THR A 221 -11.12 -15.08 13.29
CA THR A 221 -11.70 -14.71 14.59
C THR A 221 -10.97 -13.52 15.24
N GLU A 222 -9.70 -13.30 14.89
CA GLU A 222 -8.92 -12.14 15.34
C GLU A 222 -9.38 -10.83 14.68
N ASP A 223 -9.82 -10.85 13.42
CA ASP A 223 -10.32 -9.67 12.71
C ASP A 223 -11.66 -9.20 13.30
N LEU A 224 -12.47 -10.13 13.81
CA LEU A 224 -13.75 -9.83 14.48
C LEU A 224 -13.57 -9.22 15.89
N SER A 225 -12.48 -9.56 16.59
CA SER A 225 -12.23 -9.05 17.95
C SER A 225 -11.84 -7.56 17.95
N LEU A 226 -11.21 -7.07 16.89
CA LEU A 226 -10.80 -5.67 16.75
C LEU A 226 -12.00 -4.73 16.54
N ILE A 227 -13.10 -5.24 16.02
CA ILE A 227 -14.31 -4.48 15.72
C ILE A 227 -15.11 -4.14 16.98
N HIS A 228 -15.13 -5.06 17.95
CA HIS A 228 -15.81 -4.85 19.25
C HIS A 228 -15.15 -3.80 20.14
N ILE A 229 -13.88 -3.41 19.87
CA ILE A 229 -13.16 -2.40 20.65
C ILE A 229 -13.53 -0.97 20.23
N SER A 230 -14.12 -0.78 19.05
CA SER A 230 -14.48 0.54 18.51
C SER A 230 -15.95 0.94 18.70
N GLU A 231 -16.78 0.15 19.40
CA GLU A 231 -18.12 0.59 19.80
C GLU A 231 -18.01 1.46 21.06
N PRO A 232 -18.37 2.76 20.98
CA PRO A 232 -18.48 3.59 22.18
C PRO A 232 -19.66 3.09 23.03
N THR A 233 -19.39 2.76 24.28
CA THR A 233 -20.40 2.55 25.33
C THR A 233 -21.16 3.83 25.65
#